data_eb476056d0d6d0702821253830b492b8
#
_entry.id   eb476056d0d6d0702821253830b492b8
#
_cell.length_a   1.000
_cell.length_b   1.000
_cell.length_c   1.000
_cell.angle_alpha   90.00
_cell.angle_beta   90.00
_cell.angle_gamma   90.00
#
_symmetry.space_group_name_H-M   'P 1'
#
loop_
_entity.id
_entity.type
_entity.pdbx_description
1 polymer ?
#
loop_
_entity_poly.entity_id
_entity_poly.type
_entity_poly.pdbx_seq_one_letter_code
_entity_poly.pdbx_strand_id
1 'polypeptide(L)'
;MKRYILTIIIAAYGVCCHALPAEPDSLSRGRSYYDMAEEVLSMERYDYDGVLKLGHAAYSLLLEDKDLKGASDVMVLMSDVYESHADIDSVMICLDMAEAVLPPDMEEERLDIICRKKYWARKYDIQSLVLKLREQIRSVSESSDNPSVLISSYFDMAEDAAADKRISRAEALYLKAVELAGKIHDTGLEYAIYGELYLMENSACQYGKALEYAMKALALSRKLDVPPGLDCYTVSNCLYNLGQTERARVYADSLLMIPADYVMNEGRLYQYSGALELLHGRPEKALSLLEKADSCMSVSVPQENPERVQILAQVGKALRLSGRMEESAQAYAAFSDYRCRLYGRESRYGFKGLKLHAEAEMLAGHYSVAEKLYSDISELMISRIKARMPYLTSEERPGYLSDMQDVAASVTEFASVSGNRCSAISRKAYDVHLMTKDLLLASERSVAEKVFGSDDPEVRAAYYKFIALRDKLAELEASAADIVQIAEACRQLHSADIKLSELTGMTAFSSMASVDSDTVSGALKDGEVLVDMIDYPSGGG
;
A
#
# COMPACT_ATOMS: atom_id res chain seq x y z
N MET A 1 7.59 -6.41 16.90
CA MET A 1 7.73 -7.06 15.59
C MET A 1 6.72 -8.18 15.36
N LYS A 2 6.65 -9.25 16.22
CA LYS A 2 5.56 -10.24 16.12
C LYS A 2 4.19 -9.58 16.00
N ARG A 3 3.95 -8.50 16.75
CA ARG A 3 2.70 -7.73 16.72
C ARG A 3 2.57 -6.86 15.47
N TYR A 4 3.62 -6.22 14.95
CA TYR A 4 3.55 -5.40 13.74
C TYR A 4 3.27 -6.26 12.49
N ILE A 5 4.04 -7.32 12.30
CA ILE A 5 3.81 -8.29 11.25
C ILE A 5 2.48 -9.02 11.50
N LEU A 6 2.14 -9.31 12.76
CA LEU A 6 0.86 -9.91 13.15
C LEU A 6 -0.31 -8.94 12.96
N THR A 7 -0.13 -7.63 13.14
CA THR A 7 -1.18 -6.62 12.88
C THR A 7 -1.35 -6.35 11.40
N ILE A 8 -0.28 -6.40 10.60
CA ILE A 8 -0.40 -6.50 9.14
C ILE A 8 -1.12 -7.79 8.76
N ILE A 9 -0.84 -8.91 9.45
CA ILE A 9 -1.57 -10.16 9.30
C ILE A 9 -3.01 -10.01 9.83
N ILE A 10 -3.24 -9.39 10.97
CA ILE A 10 -4.59 -9.17 11.53
C ILE A 10 -5.38 -8.22 10.64
N ALA A 11 -4.78 -7.13 10.17
CA ALA A 11 -5.42 -6.23 9.21
C ALA A 11 -5.61 -6.86 7.82
N ALA A 12 -4.66 -7.69 7.35
CA ALA A 12 -4.76 -8.40 6.08
C ALA A 12 -5.44 -9.78 6.22
N TYR A 13 -5.34 -10.43 7.38
CA TYR A 13 -5.60 -11.87 7.53
C TYR A 13 -6.59 -12.23 8.66
N GLY A 14 -6.94 -11.30 9.56
CA GLY A 14 -7.96 -11.56 10.60
C GLY A 14 -7.59 -12.62 11.63
N VAL A 15 -6.30 -12.84 11.85
CA VAL A 15 -5.82 -13.84 12.80
C VAL A 15 -5.61 -13.20 14.16
N CYS A 16 -6.47 -13.52 15.14
CA CYS A 16 -6.15 -13.31 16.55
C CYS A 16 -5.31 -14.49 17.06
N CYS A 17 -4.10 -14.22 17.50
CA CYS A 17 -3.39 -15.16 18.34
C CYS A 17 -4.05 -15.17 19.72
N HIS A 18 -4.67 -16.26 20.09
CA HIS A 18 -4.95 -16.53 21.50
C HIS A 18 -3.61 -16.68 22.22
N ALA A 19 -3.21 -15.65 22.96
CA ALA A 19 -2.21 -15.84 23.99
C ALA A 19 -2.80 -16.79 25.01
N LEU A 20 -2.12 -17.92 25.26
CA LEU A 20 -2.44 -18.81 26.38
C LEU A 20 -2.52 -17.97 27.65
N PRO A 21 -3.54 -18.17 28.50
CA PRO A 21 -3.66 -17.42 29.75
C PRO A 21 -2.40 -17.67 30.60
N ALA A 22 -1.68 -16.60 30.93
CA ALA A 22 -0.67 -16.65 31.97
C ALA A 22 -1.36 -16.93 33.32
N GLU A 23 -0.71 -17.71 34.20
CA GLU A 23 -1.23 -18.05 35.52
C GLU A 23 -1.61 -16.79 36.32
N PRO A 24 -2.75 -16.80 37.05
CA PRO A 24 -3.39 -15.58 37.57
C PRO A 24 -2.74 -14.94 38.82
N ASP A 25 -1.61 -15.37 39.29
CA ASP A 25 -1.14 -15.02 40.65
C ASP A 25 -0.16 -13.85 40.79
N SER A 26 0.16 -13.09 39.70
CA SER A 26 1.07 -11.93 39.80
C SER A 26 0.80 -10.78 38.81
N LEU A 27 -0.33 -10.75 38.14
CA LEU A 27 -0.64 -9.67 37.17
C LEU A 27 -1.02 -8.38 37.92
N SER A 28 -0.35 -7.27 37.58
CA SER A 28 -0.79 -5.95 38.03
C SER A 28 -2.23 -5.65 37.54
N ARG A 29 -2.93 -4.75 38.25
CA ARG A 29 -4.27 -4.32 37.84
C ARG A 29 -4.25 -3.78 36.40
N GLY A 30 -3.18 -3.08 36.02
CA GLY A 30 -3.01 -2.56 34.68
C GLY A 30 -2.98 -3.65 33.60
N ARG A 31 -2.25 -4.75 33.85
CA ARG A 31 -2.22 -5.91 32.94
C ARG A 31 -3.60 -6.58 32.83
N SER A 32 -4.32 -6.70 33.93
CA SER A 32 -5.68 -7.27 33.89
C SER A 32 -6.63 -6.43 33.03
N TYR A 33 -6.56 -5.10 33.09
CA TYR A 33 -7.36 -4.23 32.22
C TYR A 33 -6.92 -4.30 30.75
N TYR A 34 -5.62 -4.46 30.48
CA TYR A 34 -5.09 -4.68 29.15
C TYR A 34 -5.64 -5.98 28.55
N ASP A 35 -5.54 -7.08 29.30
CA ASP A 35 -6.02 -8.39 28.85
C ASP A 35 -7.55 -8.36 28.58
N MET A 36 -8.31 -7.66 29.43
CA MET A 36 -9.73 -7.43 29.20
C MET A 36 -10.01 -6.61 27.93
N ALA A 37 -9.19 -5.62 27.64
CA ALA A 37 -9.33 -4.82 26.43
C ALA A 37 -9.01 -5.65 25.17
N GLU A 38 -7.97 -6.49 25.20
CA GLU A 38 -7.65 -7.44 24.13
C GLU A 38 -8.79 -8.47 23.93
N GLU A 39 -9.32 -9.01 25.04
CA GLU A 39 -10.43 -9.95 24.97
C GLU A 39 -11.68 -9.31 24.32
N VAL A 40 -12.07 -8.11 24.77
CA VAL A 40 -13.21 -7.38 24.18
C VAL A 40 -12.96 -7.07 22.71
N LEU A 41 -11.74 -6.64 22.33
CA LEU A 41 -11.40 -6.37 20.93
C LEU A 41 -11.45 -7.63 20.06
N SER A 42 -11.18 -8.80 20.63
CA SER A 42 -11.24 -10.08 19.92
C SER A 42 -12.67 -10.59 19.67
N MET A 43 -13.69 -9.99 20.31
CA MET A 43 -15.09 -10.38 20.12
C MET A 43 -15.60 -9.91 18.75
N GLU A 44 -16.47 -10.69 18.13
CA GLU A 44 -17.17 -10.32 16.87
C GLU A 44 -17.95 -8.99 16.98
N ARG A 45 -18.39 -8.65 18.19
CA ARG A 45 -19.10 -7.42 18.55
C ARG A 45 -18.39 -6.77 19.71
N TYR A 46 -17.39 -5.95 19.43
CA TYR A 46 -16.72 -5.22 20.50
C TYR A 46 -17.32 -3.82 20.74
N ASP A 47 -17.38 -3.46 22.00
CA ASP A 47 -17.72 -2.10 22.41
C ASP A 47 -16.50 -1.20 22.26
N TYR A 48 -16.46 -0.42 21.18
CA TYR A 48 -15.40 0.54 20.88
C TYR A 48 -15.07 1.46 22.06
N ASP A 49 -16.12 2.09 22.64
CA ASP A 49 -15.94 2.98 23.79
C ASP A 49 -15.46 2.22 25.04
N GLY A 50 -15.90 0.99 25.20
CA GLY A 50 -15.50 0.12 26.28
C GLY A 50 -14.01 -0.25 26.18
N VAL A 51 -13.54 -0.64 25.00
CA VAL A 51 -12.12 -0.94 24.77
C VAL A 51 -11.24 0.28 25.04
N LEU A 52 -11.63 1.46 24.55
CA LEU A 52 -10.87 2.69 24.82
C LEU A 52 -10.83 3.04 26.30
N LYS A 53 -11.95 2.90 27.04
CA LYS A 53 -11.97 3.11 28.49
C LYS A 53 -11.07 2.16 29.24
N LEU A 54 -11.08 0.86 28.88
CA LEU A 54 -10.20 -0.15 29.46
C LEU A 54 -8.73 0.16 29.12
N GLY A 55 -8.44 0.53 27.88
CA GLY A 55 -7.10 0.93 27.44
C GLY A 55 -6.56 2.14 28.22
N HIS A 56 -7.34 3.20 28.38
CA HIS A 56 -6.93 4.36 29.18
C HIS A 56 -6.69 4.01 30.65
N ALA A 57 -7.56 3.16 31.24
CA ALA A 57 -7.38 2.70 32.62
C ALA A 57 -6.11 1.83 32.75
N ALA A 58 -5.90 0.90 31.82
CA ALA A 58 -4.71 0.06 31.76
C ALA A 58 -3.43 0.89 31.67
N TYR A 59 -3.38 1.85 30.72
CA TYR A 59 -2.24 2.74 30.52
C TYR A 59 -1.85 3.49 31.79
N SER A 60 -2.83 4.10 32.46
CA SER A 60 -2.59 4.86 33.69
C SER A 60 -2.02 3.98 34.80
N LEU A 61 -2.58 2.80 35.02
CA LEU A 61 -2.15 1.85 36.05
C LEU A 61 -0.77 1.25 35.75
N LEU A 62 -0.49 0.93 34.48
CA LEU A 62 0.81 0.39 34.08
C LEU A 62 1.94 1.43 34.22
N LEU A 63 1.64 2.72 34.00
CA LEU A 63 2.59 3.79 34.31
C LEU A 63 2.85 3.91 35.82
N GLU A 64 1.82 3.80 36.66
CA GLU A 64 1.98 3.79 38.15
C GLU A 64 2.83 2.60 38.61
N ASP A 65 2.63 1.42 38.02
CA ASP A 65 3.37 0.19 38.28
C ASP A 65 4.78 0.19 37.66
N LYS A 66 5.14 1.21 36.88
CA LYS A 66 6.39 1.31 36.10
C LYS A 66 6.58 0.18 35.07
N ASP A 67 5.51 -0.44 34.63
CA ASP A 67 5.51 -1.37 33.49
C ASP A 67 5.44 -0.58 32.18
N LEU A 68 6.58 0.01 31.80
CA LEU A 68 6.67 0.90 30.64
C LEU A 68 6.41 0.17 29.33
N LYS A 69 6.81 -1.11 29.23
CA LYS A 69 6.49 -1.94 28.07
C LYS A 69 4.98 -2.18 27.96
N GLY A 70 4.35 -2.57 29.07
CA GLY A 70 2.89 -2.74 29.10
C GLY A 70 2.13 -1.48 28.73
N ALA A 71 2.59 -0.33 29.22
CA ALA A 71 1.99 0.96 28.87
C ALA A 71 2.14 1.25 27.35
N SER A 72 3.30 0.95 26.77
CA SER A 72 3.49 1.05 25.29
C SER A 72 2.58 0.10 24.52
N ASP A 73 2.48 -1.16 24.96
CA ASP A 73 1.62 -2.18 24.34
C ASP A 73 0.15 -1.75 24.31
N VAL A 74 -0.33 -1.12 25.40
CA VAL A 74 -1.69 -0.56 25.46
C VAL A 74 -1.91 0.55 24.43
N MET A 75 -0.94 1.46 24.27
CA MET A 75 -1.07 2.53 23.27
C MET A 75 -1.06 1.96 21.84
N VAL A 76 -0.28 0.92 21.59
CA VAL A 76 -0.33 0.19 20.30
C VAL A 76 -1.69 -0.45 20.09
N LEU A 77 -2.27 -1.12 21.10
CA LEU A 77 -3.61 -1.68 21.03
C LEU A 77 -4.67 -0.60 20.72
N MET A 78 -4.59 0.54 21.40
CA MET A 78 -5.50 1.65 21.15
C MET A 78 -5.33 2.22 19.74
N SER A 79 -4.11 2.24 19.19
CA SER A 79 -3.92 2.64 17.80
C SER A 79 -4.64 1.71 16.83
N ASP A 80 -4.66 0.40 17.08
CA ASP A 80 -5.37 -0.58 16.25
C ASP A 80 -6.91 -0.37 16.33
N VAL A 81 -7.42 0.03 17.50
CA VAL A 81 -8.83 0.39 17.70
C VAL A 81 -9.20 1.65 16.91
N TYR A 82 -8.39 2.70 17.00
CA TYR A 82 -8.61 3.92 16.22
C TYR A 82 -8.45 3.69 14.71
N GLU A 83 -7.56 2.78 14.30
CA GLU A 83 -7.43 2.36 12.90
C GLU A 83 -8.74 1.80 12.35
N SER A 84 -9.41 0.93 13.11
CA SER A 84 -10.67 0.32 12.69
C SER A 84 -11.78 1.35 12.43
N HIS A 85 -11.65 2.53 13.01
CA HIS A 85 -12.56 3.68 12.85
C HIS A 85 -12.00 4.77 11.93
N ALA A 86 -10.85 4.52 11.31
CA ALA A 86 -10.17 5.45 10.40
C ALA A 86 -9.81 6.81 11.01
N ASP A 87 -9.62 6.86 12.34
CA ASP A 87 -9.14 8.03 13.06
C ASP A 87 -7.61 8.06 13.11
N ILE A 88 -7.00 8.55 12.02
CA ILE A 88 -5.55 8.56 11.86
C ILE A 88 -4.84 9.48 12.85
N ASP A 89 -5.45 10.60 13.21
CA ASP A 89 -4.85 11.53 14.16
C ASP A 89 -4.66 10.86 15.51
N SER A 90 -5.69 10.15 15.99
CA SER A 90 -5.61 9.35 17.21
C SER A 90 -4.65 8.17 17.09
N VAL A 91 -4.58 7.50 15.93
CA VAL A 91 -3.57 6.45 15.66
C VAL A 91 -2.16 7.01 15.87
N MET A 92 -1.84 8.13 15.23
CA MET A 92 -0.51 8.72 15.32
C MET A 92 -0.18 9.21 16.73
N ILE A 93 -1.14 9.79 17.44
CA ILE A 93 -0.98 10.20 18.85
C ILE A 93 -0.68 8.98 19.74
N CYS A 94 -1.42 7.89 19.59
CA CYS A 94 -1.19 6.67 20.35
C CYS A 94 0.20 6.08 20.08
N LEU A 95 0.63 6.04 18.83
CA LEU A 95 1.96 5.57 18.45
C LEU A 95 3.09 6.50 18.96
N ASP A 96 2.86 7.82 19.00
CA ASP A 96 3.81 8.76 19.60
C ASP A 96 3.92 8.57 21.12
N MET A 97 2.80 8.33 21.79
CA MET A 97 2.78 8.01 23.23
C MET A 97 3.45 6.67 23.54
N ALA A 98 3.20 5.65 22.69
CA ALA A 98 3.83 4.33 22.82
C ALA A 98 5.35 4.42 22.68
N GLU A 99 5.87 5.19 21.71
CA GLU A 99 7.31 5.39 21.53
C GLU A 99 7.93 6.17 22.69
N ALA A 100 7.25 7.23 23.14
CA ALA A 100 7.77 8.13 24.18
C ALA A 100 7.92 7.46 25.55
N VAL A 101 7.11 6.44 25.85
CA VAL A 101 7.14 5.74 27.14
C VAL A 101 8.22 4.66 27.18
N LEU A 102 8.70 4.14 26.04
CA LEU A 102 9.68 3.06 25.99
C LEU A 102 11.07 3.49 26.46
N PRO A 103 11.72 2.67 27.31
CA PRO A 103 13.13 2.84 27.64
C PRO A 103 14.05 2.77 26.41
N PRO A 104 15.23 3.41 26.46
CA PRO A 104 16.15 3.44 25.30
C PRO A 104 16.66 2.07 24.85
N ASP A 105 16.72 1.09 25.76
CA ASP A 105 17.21 -0.28 25.53
C ASP A 105 16.17 -1.21 24.89
N MET A 106 14.92 -0.77 24.72
CA MET A 106 13.87 -1.51 24.01
C MET A 106 13.86 -1.16 22.52
N GLU A 107 14.91 -1.59 21.81
CA GLU A 107 15.12 -1.26 20.38
C GLU A 107 14.11 -1.95 19.47
N GLU A 108 13.76 -3.21 19.75
CA GLU A 108 12.82 -4.00 18.94
C GLU A 108 11.42 -3.39 18.98
N GLU A 109 10.91 -3.09 20.17
CA GLU A 109 9.59 -2.49 20.36
C GLU A 109 9.53 -1.08 19.75
N ARG A 110 10.58 -0.30 19.90
CA ARG A 110 10.69 1.04 19.32
C ARG A 110 10.67 0.97 17.79
N LEU A 111 11.43 0.06 17.21
CA LEU A 111 11.46 -0.14 15.76
C LEU A 111 10.09 -0.54 15.23
N ASP A 112 9.37 -1.41 15.93
CA ASP A 112 8.00 -1.81 15.56
C ASP A 112 7.07 -0.60 15.46
N ILE A 113 7.12 0.28 16.46
CA ILE A 113 6.31 1.52 16.47
C ILE A 113 6.70 2.46 15.32
N ILE A 114 8.02 2.63 15.07
CA ILE A 114 8.50 3.48 13.97
C ILE A 114 8.04 2.94 12.61
N CYS A 115 8.08 1.62 12.40
CA CYS A 115 7.59 0.98 11.19
C CYS A 115 6.07 1.18 11.01
N ARG A 116 5.28 1.07 12.09
CA ARG A 116 3.84 1.38 12.07
C ARG A 116 3.57 2.84 11.70
N LYS A 117 4.28 3.79 12.30
CA LYS A 117 4.19 5.21 11.95
C LYS A 117 4.50 5.44 10.47
N LYS A 118 5.56 4.79 9.94
CA LYS A 118 5.94 4.91 8.52
C LYS A 118 4.86 4.34 7.60
N TYR A 119 4.29 3.18 7.94
CA TYR A 119 3.16 2.60 7.19
C TYR A 119 2.02 3.61 7.05
N TRP A 120 1.61 4.25 8.14
CA TRP A 120 0.55 5.25 8.13
C TRP A 120 0.95 6.51 7.38
N ALA A 121 2.16 7.02 7.62
CA ALA A 121 2.67 8.19 6.90
C ALA A 121 2.67 7.97 5.37
N ARG A 122 3.02 6.76 4.92
CA ARG A 122 2.95 6.39 3.50
C ARG A 122 1.51 6.31 3.00
N LYS A 123 0.61 5.71 3.76
CA LYS A 123 -0.81 5.53 3.40
C LYS A 123 -1.52 6.87 3.21
N TYR A 124 -1.16 7.86 4.03
CA TYR A 124 -1.67 9.24 3.97
C TYR A 124 -0.80 10.21 3.18
N ASP A 125 0.24 9.70 2.53
CA ASP A 125 1.09 10.47 1.62
C ASP A 125 1.94 11.58 2.28
N ILE A 126 2.31 11.42 3.56
CA ILE A 126 3.11 12.38 4.34
C ILE A 126 4.60 12.10 4.09
N GLN A 127 5.14 12.53 2.94
CA GLN A 127 6.49 12.19 2.49
C GLN A 127 7.60 12.65 3.45
N SER A 128 7.52 13.86 4.00
CA SER A 128 8.52 14.36 4.94
C SER A 128 8.65 13.46 6.18
N LEU A 129 7.52 12.92 6.64
CA LEU A 129 7.51 11.99 7.77
C LEU A 129 8.05 10.61 7.34
N VAL A 130 7.69 10.11 6.16
CA VAL A 130 8.23 8.85 5.62
C VAL A 130 9.75 8.88 5.56
N LEU A 131 10.34 9.95 5.00
CA LEU A 131 11.79 10.11 4.90
C LEU A 131 12.47 10.15 6.29
N LYS A 132 11.87 10.89 7.25
CA LYS A 132 12.37 10.95 8.62
C LYS A 132 12.35 9.57 9.29
N LEU A 133 11.25 8.82 9.15
CA LEU A 133 11.08 7.51 9.77
C LEU A 133 11.99 6.45 9.12
N ARG A 134 12.20 6.49 7.82
CA ARG A 134 13.21 5.66 7.12
C ARG A 134 14.61 5.85 7.71
N GLU A 135 14.99 7.10 8.00
CA GLU A 135 16.29 7.39 8.61
C GLU A 135 16.39 6.82 10.02
N GLN A 136 15.33 6.92 10.81
CA GLN A 136 15.27 6.34 12.16
C GLN A 136 15.36 4.81 12.11
N ILE A 137 14.60 4.13 11.25
CA ILE A 137 14.65 2.67 11.06
C ILE A 137 16.07 2.24 10.74
N ARG A 138 16.72 2.93 9.80
CA ARG A 138 18.08 2.62 9.39
C ARG A 138 19.07 2.80 10.54
N SER A 139 19.00 3.91 11.27
CA SER A 139 19.90 4.18 12.40
C SER A 139 19.85 3.08 13.47
N VAL A 140 18.64 2.59 13.78
CA VAL A 140 18.46 1.46 14.72
C VAL A 140 19.05 0.18 14.14
N SER A 141 18.82 -0.10 12.86
CA SER A 141 19.29 -1.32 12.20
C SER A 141 20.82 -1.41 12.09
N GLU A 142 21.48 -0.27 11.83
CA GLU A 142 22.95 -0.20 11.71
C GLU A 142 23.67 -0.40 13.05
N SER A 143 22.98 -0.14 14.14
CA SER A 143 23.55 -0.26 15.50
C SER A 143 23.23 -1.58 16.20
N SER A 144 22.37 -2.42 15.61
CA SER A 144 21.84 -3.61 16.27
C SER A 144 22.29 -4.91 15.60
N ASP A 145 22.76 -5.86 16.42
CA ASP A 145 23.02 -7.25 16.02
C ASP A 145 21.82 -8.18 16.33
N ASN A 146 20.71 -7.61 16.82
CA ASN A 146 19.51 -8.39 17.16
C ASN A 146 18.82 -8.91 15.88
N PRO A 147 18.69 -10.24 15.70
CA PRO A 147 18.04 -10.82 14.52
C PRO A 147 16.62 -10.29 14.29
N SER A 148 15.86 -10.04 15.36
CA SER A 148 14.50 -9.50 15.25
C SER A 148 14.50 -8.09 14.65
N VAL A 149 15.43 -7.23 15.05
CA VAL A 149 15.62 -5.87 14.50
C VAL A 149 16.01 -5.95 13.03
N LEU A 150 16.94 -6.86 12.68
CA LEU A 150 17.35 -7.06 11.29
C LEU A 150 16.20 -7.55 10.41
N ILE A 151 15.37 -8.50 10.89
CA ILE A 151 14.20 -8.98 10.14
C ILE A 151 13.22 -7.83 9.87
N SER A 152 12.90 -7.00 10.88
CA SER A 152 12.04 -5.83 10.70
C SER A 152 12.59 -4.86 9.68
N SER A 153 13.89 -4.64 9.69
CA SER A 153 14.56 -3.74 8.75
C SER A 153 14.53 -4.27 7.32
N TYR A 154 14.82 -5.56 7.11
CA TYR A 154 14.69 -6.18 5.79
C TYR A 154 13.26 -6.13 5.29
N PHE A 155 12.30 -6.42 6.17
CA PHE A 155 10.88 -6.35 5.85
C PHE A 155 10.48 -4.94 5.40
N ASP A 156 10.82 -3.92 6.18
CA ASP A 156 10.51 -2.53 5.88
C ASP A 156 11.17 -2.04 4.58
N MET A 157 12.42 -2.40 4.33
CA MET A 157 13.10 -2.10 3.06
C MET A 157 12.47 -2.83 1.87
N ALA A 158 11.97 -4.06 2.08
CA ALA A 158 11.27 -4.82 1.05
C ALA A 158 9.92 -4.18 0.70
N GLU A 159 9.15 -3.72 1.69
CA GLU A 159 7.92 -2.96 1.45
C GLU A 159 8.18 -1.67 0.65
N ASP A 160 9.26 -0.95 0.96
CA ASP A 160 9.67 0.24 0.20
C ASP A 160 9.98 -0.12 -1.25
N ALA A 161 10.79 -1.16 -1.47
CA ALA A 161 11.13 -1.61 -2.82
C ALA A 161 9.90 -2.10 -3.60
N ALA A 162 8.96 -2.81 -2.95
CA ALA A 162 7.70 -3.25 -3.56
C ALA A 162 6.81 -2.07 -3.95
N ALA A 163 6.70 -1.06 -3.07
CA ALA A 163 5.95 0.16 -3.37
C ALA A 163 6.53 0.94 -4.56
N ASP A 164 7.86 0.90 -4.72
CA ASP A 164 8.58 1.51 -5.83
C ASP A 164 8.61 0.62 -7.09
N LYS A 165 7.86 -0.49 -7.10
CA LYS A 165 7.81 -1.49 -8.20
C LYS A 165 9.15 -2.18 -8.51
N ARG A 166 10.10 -2.15 -7.59
CA ARG A 166 11.39 -2.87 -7.68
C ARG A 166 11.23 -4.30 -7.17
N ILE A 167 10.44 -5.10 -7.90
CA ILE A 167 9.94 -6.43 -7.47
C ILE A 167 11.08 -7.39 -7.13
N SER A 168 12.10 -7.50 -7.97
CA SER A 168 13.23 -8.43 -7.73
C SER A 168 14.02 -8.06 -6.46
N ARG A 169 14.18 -6.75 -6.18
CA ARG A 169 14.82 -6.27 -4.96
C ARG A 169 13.97 -6.57 -3.72
N ALA A 170 12.68 -6.28 -3.79
CA ALA A 170 11.74 -6.57 -2.71
C ALA A 170 11.74 -8.07 -2.37
N GLU A 171 11.67 -8.94 -3.40
CA GLU A 171 11.74 -10.40 -3.24
C GLU A 171 13.02 -10.83 -2.51
N ALA A 172 14.17 -10.33 -2.94
CA ALA A 172 15.46 -10.67 -2.30
C ALA A 172 15.51 -10.24 -0.83
N LEU A 173 14.97 -9.08 -0.49
CA LEU A 173 14.93 -8.56 0.89
C LEU A 173 13.97 -9.37 1.75
N TYR A 174 12.77 -9.68 1.27
CA TYR A 174 11.83 -10.56 1.97
C TYR A 174 12.42 -11.95 2.21
N LEU A 175 13.10 -12.54 1.22
CA LEU A 175 13.73 -13.86 1.39
C LEU A 175 14.85 -13.84 2.43
N LYS A 176 15.62 -12.75 2.55
CA LYS A 176 16.58 -12.58 3.67
C LYS A 176 15.88 -12.53 5.02
N ALA A 177 14.75 -11.81 5.11
CA ALA A 177 13.95 -11.79 6.33
C ALA A 177 13.41 -13.19 6.69
N VAL A 178 12.94 -13.98 5.70
CA VAL A 178 12.53 -15.39 5.90
C VAL A 178 13.69 -16.24 6.42
N GLU A 179 14.89 -16.12 5.83
CA GLU A 179 16.07 -16.87 6.27
C GLU A 179 16.41 -16.60 7.73
N LEU A 180 16.36 -15.33 8.15
CA LEU A 180 16.61 -14.95 9.55
C LEU A 180 15.49 -15.42 10.48
N ALA A 181 14.21 -15.32 10.07
CA ALA A 181 13.08 -15.85 10.83
C ALA A 181 13.20 -17.35 11.06
N GLY A 182 13.66 -18.10 10.04
CA GLY A 182 13.98 -19.54 10.16
C GLY A 182 15.11 -19.83 11.14
N LYS A 183 16.16 -19.00 11.19
CA LYS A 183 17.28 -19.16 12.15
C LYS A 183 16.84 -18.97 13.60
N ILE A 184 15.87 -18.08 13.87
CA ILE A 184 15.30 -17.89 15.21
C ILE A 184 14.08 -18.79 15.47
N HIS A 185 13.75 -19.68 14.54
CA HIS A 185 12.62 -20.61 14.61
C HIS A 185 11.26 -19.92 14.79
N ASP A 186 11.09 -18.73 14.22
CA ASP A 186 9.83 -18.00 14.27
C ASP A 186 8.95 -18.30 13.04
N THR A 187 8.19 -19.38 13.16
CA THR A 187 7.26 -19.83 12.10
C THR A 187 6.16 -18.81 11.79
N GLY A 188 5.76 -17.99 12.79
CA GLY A 188 4.77 -16.93 12.60
C GLY A 188 5.29 -15.82 11.69
N LEU A 189 6.54 -15.40 11.88
CA LEU A 189 7.19 -14.44 11.00
C LEU A 189 7.40 -14.97 9.59
N GLU A 190 7.85 -16.23 9.46
CA GLU A 190 7.96 -16.87 8.14
C GLU A 190 6.62 -16.85 7.38
N TYR A 191 5.54 -17.23 8.07
CA TYR A 191 4.18 -17.21 7.52
C TYR A 191 3.78 -15.81 7.02
N ALA A 192 4.00 -14.79 7.85
CA ALA A 192 3.70 -13.41 7.51
C ALA A 192 4.45 -12.93 6.26
N ILE A 193 5.77 -13.17 6.23
CA ILE A 193 6.61 -12.72 5.12
C ILE A 193 6.24 -13.42 3.81
N TYR A 194 5.87 -14.72 3.84
CA TYR A 194 5.35 -15.38 2.64
C TYR A 194 4.02 -14.83 2.17
N GLY A 195 3.18 -14.31 3.08
CA GLY A 195 1.98 -13.55 2.73
C GLY A 195 2.29 -12.29 1.92
N GLU A 196 3.27 -11.51 2.36
CA GLU A 196 3.70 -10.29 1.64
C GLU A 196 4.35 -10.61 0.29
N LEU A 197 5.18 -11.65 0.23
CA LEU A 197 5.73 -12.15 -1.04
C LEU A 197 4.62 -12.54 -2.03
N TYR A 198 3.58 -13.22 -1.56
CA TYR A 198 2.41 -13.50 -2.38
C TYR A 198 1.74 -12.21 -2.88
N LEU A 199 1.46 -11.26 -2.00
CA LEU A 199 0.78 -10.00 -2.35
C LEU A 199 1.59 -9.22 -3.41
N MET A 200 2.89 -9.12 -3.23
CA MET A 200 3.80 -8.45 -4.14
C MET A 200 3.80 -9.11 -5.53
N GLU A 201 4.04 -10.43 -5.61
CA GLU A 201 4.10 -11.15 -6.87
C GLU A 201 2.74 -11.22 -7.58
N ASN A 202 1.65 -11.33 -6.82
CA ASN A 202 0.30 -11.27 -7.36
C ASN A 202 -0.01 -9.89 -7.95
N SER A 203 0.41 -8.81 -7.30
CA SER A 203 0.26 -7.44 -7.81
C SER A 203 1.09 -7.18 -9.07
N ALA A 204 2.21 -7.87 -9.20
CA ALA A 204 3.07 -7.85 -10.38
C ALA A 204 2.61 -8.84 -11.49
N CYS A 205 1.46 -9.49 -11.32
CA CYS A 205 0.91 -10.52 -12.22
C CYS A 205 1.84 -11.73 -12.42
N GLN A 206 2.80 -11.96 -11.50
CA GLN A 206 3.71 -13.11 -11.50
C GLN A 206 3.05 -14.30 -10.80
N TYR A 207 1.90 -14.75 -11.31
CA TYR A 207 1.03 -15.73 -10.63
C TYR A 207 1.71 -17.07 -10.31
N GLY A 208 2.74 -17.45 -11.05
CA GLY A 208 3.52 -18.67 -10.78
C GLY A 208 4.30 -18.58 -9.46
N LYS A 209 5.04 -17.49 -9.27
CA LYS A 209 5.76 -17.21 -8.02
C LYS A 209 4.79 -16.93 -6.86
N ALA A 210 3.74 -16.16 -7.12
CA ALA A 210 2.68 -15.90 -6.14
C ALA A 210 2.09 -17.20 -5.61
N LEU A 211 1.82 -18.20 -6.48
CA LEU A 211 1.35 -19.52 -6.08
C LEU A 211 2.37 -20.27 -5.20
N GLU A 212 3.66 -20.19 -5.54
CA GLU A 212 4.71 -20.83 -4.73
C GLU A 212 4.70 -20.28 -3.30
N TYR A 213 4.65 -18.95 -3.14
CA TYR A 213 4.63 -18.32 -1.82
C TYR A 213 3.33 -18.55 -1.07
N ALA A 214 2.18 -18.50 -1.75
CA ALA A 214 0.89 -18.84 -1.14
C ALA A 214 0.85 -20.29 -0.63
N MET A 215 1.45 -21.24 -1.35
CA MET A 215 1.54 -22.65 -0.90
C MET A 215 2.47 -22.81 0.31
N LYS A 216 3.56 -22.04 0.39
CA LYS A 216 4.44 -22.01 1.57
C LYS A 216 3.70 -21.45 2.78
N ALA A 217 2.97 -20.35 2.63
CA ALA A 217 2.13 -19.78 3.67
C ALA A 217 1.08 -20.81 4.15
N LEU A 218 0.35 -21.45 3.24
CA LEU A 218 -0.64 -22.49 3.57
C LEU A 218 -0.03 -23.69 4.33
N ALA A 219 1.22 -24.03 4.03
CA ALA A 219 1.91 -25.11 4.76
C ALA A 219 2.27 -24.71 6.19
N LEU A 220 2.60 -23.41 6.41
CA LEU A 220 2.93 -22.86 7.73
C LEU A 220 1.68 -22.59 8.57
N SER A 221 0.58 -22.10 7.97
CA SER A 221 -0.68 -21.88 8.69
C SER A 221 -1.21 -23.16 9.35
N ARG A 222 -1.06 -24.30 8.66
CA ARG A 222 -1.41 -25.62 9.22
C ARG A 222 -0.56 -26.01 10.44
N LYS A 223 0.70 -25.59 10.50
CA LYS A 223 1.59 -25.82 11.66
C LYS A 223 1.27 -24.89 12.82
N LEU A 224 0.78 -23.70 12.50
CA LEU A 224 0.41 -22.67 13.48
C LEU A 224 -1.02 -22.82 13.99
N ASP A 225 -1.78 -23.80 13.48
CA ASP A 225 -3.22 -23.95 13.72
C ASP A 225 -4.03 -22.68 13.41
N VAL A 226 -3.60 -21.96 12.34
CA VAL A 226 -4.28 -20.77 11.86
C VAL A 226 -5.38 -21.19 10.87
N PRO A 227 -6.58 -20.60 10.94
CA PRO A 227 -7.66 -20.89 9.99
C PRO A 227 -7.22 -20.65 8.53
N PRO A 228 -7.33 -21.64 7.63
CA PRO A 228 -6.74 -21.57 6.28
C PRO A 228 -7.59 -20.74 5.30
N GLY A 229 -8.50 -19.88 5.79
CA GLY A 229 -9.42 -19.13 4.96
C GLY A 229 -8.75 -18.27 3.91
N LEU A 230 -7.84 -17.41 4.34
CA LEU A 230 -7.11 -16.54 3.43
C LEU A 230 -6.17 -17.35 2.51
N ASP A 231 -5.48 -18.36 3.05
CA ASP A 231 -4.58 -19.18 2.24
C ASP A 231 -5.32 -19.92 1.12
N CYS A 232 -6.53 -20.42 1.41
CA CYS A 232 -7.40 -21.01 0.39
C CYS A 232 -7.79 -19.98 -0.68
N TYR A 233 -8.08 -18.74 -0.28
CA TYR A 233 -8.36 -17.66 -1.20
C TYR A 233 -7.14 -17.34 -2.08
N THR A 234 -5.96 -17.14 -1.50
CA THR A 234 -4.75 -16.74 -2.24
C THR A 234 -4.31 -17.82 -3.24
N VAL A 235 -4.34 -19.09 -2.81
CA VAL A 235 -4.02 -20.22 -3.70
C VAL A 235 -5.04 -20.35 -4.83
N SER A 236 -6.35 -20.25 -4.52
CA SER A 236 -7.41 -20.29 -5.54
C SER A 236 -7.26 -19.17 -6.57
N ASN A 237 -6.98 -17.95 -6.11
CA ASN A 237 -6.75 -16.78 -6.97
C ASN A 237 -5.59 -17.01 -7.95
N CYS A 238 -4.44 -17.48 -7.46
CA CYS A 238 -3.28 -17.77 -8.31
C CYS A 238 -3.58 -18.87 -9.35
N LEU A 239 -4.17 -19.97 -8.91
CA LEU A 239 -4.51 -21.10 -9.78
C LEU A 239 -5.47 -20.69 -10.90
N TYR A 240 -6.45 -19.85 -10.58
CA TYR A 240 -7.39 -19.33 -11.58
C TYR A 240 -6.68 -18.48 -12.63
N ASN A 241 -5.84 -17.52 -12.19
CA ASN A 241 -5.08 -16.66 -13.10
C ASN A 241 -4.06 -17.43 -13.96
N LEU A 242 -3.62 -18.61 -13.50
CA LEU A 242 -2.79 -19.56 -14.28
C LEU A 242 -3.63 -20.48 -15.20
N GLY A 243 -4.94 -20.28 -15.30
CA GLY A 243 -5.85 -21.10 -16.10
C GLY A 243 -6.15 -22.49 -15.52
N GLN A 244 -5.72 -22.79 -14.30
CA GLN A 244 -5.92 -24.07 -13.61
C GLN A 244 -7.28 -24.07 -12.85
N THR A 245 -8.36 -23.84 -13.56
CA THR A 245 -9.69 -23.53 -13.02
C THR A 245 -10.23 -24.64 -12.11
N GLU A 246 -10.04 -25.92 -12.46
CA GLU A 246 -10.56 -27.04 -11.64
C GLU A 246 -9.83 -27.13 -10.29
N ARG A 247 -8.51 -26.91 -10.29
CA ARG A 247 -7.75 -26.85 -9.02
C ARG A 247 -8.12 -25.64 -8.18
N ALA A 248 -8.32 -24.48 -8.81
CA ALA A 248 -8.77 -23.26 -8.14
C ALA A 248 -10.09 -23.49 -7.41
N ARG A 249 -11.03 -24.17 -8.07
CA ARG A 249 -12.35 -24.48 -7.49
C ARG A 249 -12.27 -25.30 -6.20
N VAL A 250 -11.35 -26.27 -6.11
CA VAL A 250 -11.17 -27.07 -4.89
C VAL A 250 -10.84 -26.19 -3.68
N TYR A 251 -9.97 -25.21 -3.84
CA TYR A 251 -9.62 -24.28 -2.77
C TYR A 251 -10.73 -23.28 -2.47
N ALA A 252 -11.46 -22.80 -3.50
CA ALA A 252 -12.62 -21.94 -3.32
C ALA A 252 -13.75 -22.62 -2.54
N ASP A 253 -14.03 -23.90 -2.87
CA ASP A 253 -15.04 -24.70 -2.16
C ASP A 253 -14.61 -24.97 -0.70
N SER A 254 -13.31 -25.21 -0.47
CA SER A 254 -12.77 -25.39 0.88
C SER A 254 -12.99 -24.18 1.78
N LEU A 255 -13.00 -22.97 1.22
CA LEU A 255 -13.23 -21.73 1.94
C LEU A 255 -14.63 -21.71 2.61
N LEU A 256 -15.65 -22.16 1.88
CA LEU A 256 -17.04 -22.20 2.36
C LEU A 256 -17.30 -23.37 3.32
N MET A 257 -16.37 -24.32 3.44
CA MET A 257 -16.47 -25.46 4.35
C MET A 257 -15.79 -25.21 5.70
N ILE A 258 -15.15 -24.04 5.90
CA ILE A 258 -14.53 -23.69 7.18
C ILE A 258 -15.64 -23.50 8.22
N PRO A 259 -15.61 -24.23 9.36
CA PRO A 259 -16.63 -24.08 10.39
C PRO A 259 -16.68 -22.66 10.96
N ALA A 260 -17.87 -22.15 11.23
CA ALA A 260 -18.05 -20.80 11.79
C ALA A 260 -17.29 -20.59 13.11
N ASP A 261 -17.21 -21.63 13.94
CA ASP A 261 -16.47 -21.61 15.22
C ASP A 261 -14.95 -21.44 15.04
N TYR A 262 -14.44 -21.71 13.84
CA TYR A 262 -13.01 -21.58 13.47
C TYR A 262 -12.72 -20.22 12.82
N VAL A 263 -13.73 -19.39 12.60
CA VAL A 263 -13.63 -18.15 11.85
C VAL A 263 -13.93 -16.98 12.75
N MET A 264 -12.93 -16.22 13.08
CA MET A 264 -13.09 -15.00 13.89
C MET A 264 -13.85 -13.88 13.18
N ASN A 265 -14.00 -13.95 11.84
CA ASN A 265 -14.75 -12.98 11.06
C ASN A 265 -15.42 -13.64 9.85
N GLU A 266 -16.64 -14.08 10.06
CA GLU A 266 -17.48 -14.71 9.03
C GLU A 266 -17.68 -13.78 7.82
N GLY A 267 -17.75 -12.46 8.04
CA GLY A 267 -17.86 -11.47 6.98
C GLY A 267 -16.69 -11.50 5.99
N ARG A 268 -15.47 -11.72 6.46
CA ARG A 268 -14.30 -11.88 5.58
C ARG A 268 -14.35 -13.13 4.72
N LEU A 269 -14.84 -14.24 5.24
CA LEU A 269 -15.03 -15.45 4.43
C LEU A 269 -16.01 -15.21 3.30
N TYR A 270 -17.14 -14.57 3.57
CA TYR A 270 -18.09 -14.22 2.53
C TYR A 270 -17.48 -13.23 1.53
N GLN A 271 -16.68 -12.26 1.98
CA GLN A 271 -15.97 -11.32 1.10
C GLN A 271 -14.99 -12.05 0.17
N TYR A 272 -14.14 -12.94 0.69
CA TYR A 272 -13.21 -13.73 -0.11
C TYR A 272 -13.93 -14.64 -1.09
N SER A 273 -14.99 -15.32 -0.63
CA SER A 273 -15.81 -16.14 -1.50
C SER A 273 -16.48 -15.33 -2.61
N GLY A 274 -16.99 -14.14 -2.30
CA GLY A 274 -17.54 -13.21 -3.28
C GLY A 274 -16.49 -12.76 -4.30
N ALA A 275 -15.27 -12.45 -3.87
CA ALA A 275 -14.17 -12.09 -4.76
C ALA A 275 -13.79 -13.23 -5.72
N LEU A 276 -13.78 -14.48 -5.25
CA LEU A 276 -13.54 -15.66 -6.10
C LEU A 276 -14.69 -15.90 -7.10
N GLU A 277 -15.94 -15.67 -6.69
CA GLU A 277 -17.06 -15.77 -7.62
C GLU A 277 -17.01 -14.71 -8.73
N LEU A 278 -16.53 -13.48 -8.41
CA LEU A 278 -16.24 -12.45 -9.42
C LEU A 278 -15.18 -12.91 -10.41
N LEU A 279 -14.11 -13.51 -9.90
CA LEU A 279 -13.03 -14.03 -10.72
C LEU A 279 -13.53 -15.16 -11.64
N HIS A 280 -14.45 -15.99 -11.15
CA HIS A 280 -15.07 -17.06 -11.92
C HIS A 280 -16.19 -16.60 -12.87
N GLY A 281 -16.42 -15.30 -13.03
CA GLY A 281 -17.45 -14.75 -13.89
C GLY A 281 -18.88 -15.04 -13.44
N ARG A 282 -19.10 -15.18 -12.12
CA ARG A 282 -20.43 -15.44 -11.52
C ARG A 282 -20.88 -14.27 -10.64
N PRO A 283 -21.15 -13.09 -11.25
CA PRO A 283 -21.37 -11.86 -10.52
C PRO A 283 -22.60 -11.88 -9.60
N GLU A 284 -23.68 -12.57 -9.97
CA GLU A 284 -24.90 -12.65 -9.15
C GLU A 284 -24.65 -13.41 -7.83
N LYS A 285 -23.87 -14.50 -7.91
CA LYS A 285 -23.47 -15.24 -6.71
C LYS A 285 -22.51 -14.41 -5.86
N ALA A 286 -21.62 -13.67 -6.49
CA ALA A 286 -20.73 -12.74 -5.81
C ALA A 286 -21.51 -11.67 -5.05
N LEU A 287 -22.51 -11.04 -5.68
CA LEU A 287 -23.37 -10.05 -5.02
C LEU A 287 -24.01 -10.60 -3.75
N SER A 288 -24.62 -11.78 -3.83
CA SER A 288 -25.25 -12.41 -2.66
C SER A 288 -24.26 -12.68 -1.51
N LEU A 289 -23.02 -13.05 -1.83
CA LEU A 289 -21.97 -13.26 -0.83
C LEU A 289 -21.44 -11.94 -0.24
N LEU A 290 -21.27 -10.92 -1.08
CA LEU A 290 -20.80 -9.60 -0.64
C LEU A 290 -21.84 -8.88 0.23
N GLU A 291 -23.14 -9.04 -0.05
CA GLU A 291 -24.22 -8.54 0.81
C GLU A 291 -24.19 -9.21 2.20
N LYS A 292 -23.94 -10.51 2.25
CA LYS A 292 -23.75 -11.22 3.52
C LYS A 292 -22.50 -10.72 4.24
N ALA A 293 -21.40 -10.52 3.51
CA ALA A 293 -20.16 -9.98 4.07
C ALA A 293 -20.39 -8.64 4.76
N ASP A 294 -21.02 -7.68 4.06
CA ASP A 294 -21.33 -6.37 4.63
C ASP A 294 -22.30 -6.46 5.81
N SER A 295 -23.32 -7.32 5.73
CA SER A 295 -24.27 -7.55 6.83
C SER A 295 -23.56 -8.07 8.08
N CYS A 296 -22.67 -9.07 7.97
CA CYS A 296 -21.90 -9.57 9.09
C CYS A 296 -20.97 -8.51 9.68
N MET A 297 -20.22 -7.80 8.82
CA MET A 297 -19.29 -6.75 9.28
C MET A 297 -20.00 -5.54 9.88
N SER A 298 -21.21 -5.21 9.40
CA SER A 298 -21.97 -4.04 9.88
C SER A 298 -22.32 -4.09 11.37
N VAL A 299 -22.23 -5.26 11.94
CA VAL A 299 -22.51 -5.48 13.36
C VAL A 299 -21.36 -5.01 14.24
N SER A 300 -20.12 -5.16 13.74
CA SER A 300 -18.90 -4.97 14.53
C SER A 300 -18.14 -3.70 14.17
N VAL A 301 -18.24 -3.24 12.92
CA VAL A 301 -17.44 -2.10 12.44
C VAL A 301 -18.29 -1.11 11.66
N PRO A 302 -17.97 0.20 11.75
CA PRO A 302 -18.71 1.26 11.06
C PRO A 302 -18.56 1.15 9.53
N GLN A 303 -19.41 1.89 8.81
CA GLN A 303 -19.39 1.94 7.34
C GLN A 303 -18.06 2.48 6.78
N GLU A 304 -17.41 3.34 7.54
CA GLU A 304 -16.13 3.96 7.21
C GLU A 304 -14.94 3.01 7.33
N ASN A 305 -15.13 1.85 7.93
CA ASN A 305 -14.05 0.85 8.05
C ASN A 305 -13.47 0.50 6.68
N PRO A 306 -12.14 0.53 6.50
CA PRO A 306 -11.49 0.30 5.20
C PRO A 306 -11.87 -1.03 4.52
N GLU A 307 -12.15 -2.07 5.30
CA GLU A 307 -12.54 -3.39 4.77
C GLU A 307 -13.97 -3.35 4.25
N ARG A 308 -14.91 -2.74 5.00
CA ARG A 308 -16.28 -2.55 4.52
C ARG A 308 -16.34 -1.67 3.28
N VAL A 309 -15.54 -0.60 3.24
CA VAL A 309 -15.40 0.26 2.06
C VAL A 309 -14.88 -0.56 0.86
N GLN A 310 -13.98 -1.52 1.07
CA GLN A 310 -13.50 -2.38 -0.01
C GLN A 310 -14.60 -3.30 -0.58
N ILE A 311 -15.58 -3.72 0.22
CA ILE A 311 -16.74 -4.48 -0.28
C ILE A 311 -17.52 -3.67 -1.31
N LEU A 312 -17.69 -2.35 -1.13
CA LEU A 312 -18.36 -1.49 -2.12
C LEU A 312 -17.71 -1.56 -3.50
N ALA A 313 -16.36 -1.59 -3.57
CA ALA A 313 -15.67 -1.74 -4.86
C ALA A 313 -15.94 -3.10 -5.50
N GLN A 314 -16.00 -4.16 -4.72
CA GLN A 314 -16.31 -5.52 -5.19
C GLN A 314 -17.78 -5.62 -5.65
N VAL A 315 -18.70 -5.00 -4.93
CA VAL A 315 -20.11 -4.87 -5.33
C VAL A 315 -20.24 -4.08 -6.64
N GLY A 316 -19.56 -2.94 -6.76
CA GLY A 316 -19.53 -2.16 -8.00
C GLY A 316 -19.04 -2.99 -9.20
N LYS A 317 -17.97 -3.79 -9.00
CA LYS A 317 -17.47 -4.71 -10.03
C LYS A 317 -18.49 -5.80 -10.38
N ALA A 318 -19.15 -6.38 -9.39
CA ALA A 318 -20.18 -7.41 -9.61
C ALA A 318 -21.37 -6.86 -10.40
N LEU A 319 -21.86 -5.68 -10.03
CA LEU A 319 -22.95 -5.00 -10.71
C LEU A 319 -22.60 -4.69 -12.18
N ARG A 320 -21.37 -4.21 -12.42
CA ARG A 320 -20.87 -3.98 -13.79
C ARG A 320 -20.88 -5.24 -14.62
N LEU A 321 -20.36 -6.34 -14.08
CA LEU A 321 -20.33 -7.64 -14.77
C LEU A 321 -21.73 -8.23 -14.98
N SER A 322 -22.71 -7.85 -14.16
CA SER A 322 -24.13 -8.19 -14.33
C SER A 322 -24.88 -7.29 -15.31
N GLY A 323 -24.20 -6.29 -15.90
CA GLY A 323 -24.83 -5.30 -16.80
C GLY A 323 -25.66 -4.22 -16.08
N ARG A 324 -25.63 -4.15 -14.74
CA ARG A 324 -26.35 -3.17 -13.92
C ARG A 324 -25.52 -1.91 -13.74
N MET A 325 -25.29 -1.18 -14.86
CA MET A 325 -24.30 -0.07 -14.92
C MET A 325 -24.64 1.09 -14.00
N GLU A 326 -25.92 1.45 -13.89
CA GLU A 326 -26.41 2.53 -13.03
C GLU A 326 -26.09 2.27 -11.54
N GLU A 327 -26.39 1.07 -11.07
CA GLU A 327 -26.12 0.68 -9.69
C GLU A 327 -24.62 0.51 -9.43
N SER A 328 -23.87 0.07 -10.45
CA SER A 328 -22.40 0.03 -10.39
C SER A 328 -21.82 1.43 -10.19
N ALA A 329 -22.30 2.45 -10.93
CA ALA A 329 -21.85 3.82 -10.77
C ALA A 329 -22.14 4.35 -9.36
N GLN A 330 -23.32 4.06 -8.82
CA GLN A 330 -23.67 4.44 -7.43
C GLN A 330 -22.75 3.76 -6.39
N ALA A 331 -22.44 2.48 -6.55
CA ALA A 331 -21.54 1.76 -5.65
C ALA A 331 -20.11 2.34 -5.70
N TYR A 332 -19.60 2.64 -6.89
CA TYR A 332 -18.27 3.25 -7.03
C TYR A 332 -18.26 4.72 -6.60
N ALA A 333 -19.35 5.46 -6.71
CA ALA A 333 -19.48 6.80 -6.16
C ALA A 333 -19.33 6.77 -4.62
N ALA A 334 -20.06 5.87 -3.94
CA ALA A 334 -19.94 5.68 -2.50
C ALA A 334 -18.53 5.24 -2.09
N PHE A 335 -17.94 4.28 -2.80
CA PHE A 335 -16.56 3.85 -2.60
C PHE A 335 -15.57 5.02 -2.70
N SER A 336 -15.69 5.82 -3.76
CA SER A 336 -14.84 6.98 -4.00
C SER A 336 -14.98 8.04 -2.91
N ASP A 337 -16.20 8.33 -2.48
CA ASP A 337 -16.48 9.30 -1.42
C ASP A 337 -15.83 8.88 -0.09
N TYR A 338 -16.00 7.62 0.33
CA TYR A 338 -15.34 7.09 1.52
C TYR A 338 -13.82 7.14 1.41
N ARG A 339 -13.25 6.72 0.28
CA ARG A 339 -11.80 6.77 0.05
C ARG A 339 -11.24 8.18 0.13
N CYS A 340 -11.94 9.15 -0.47
CA CYS A 340 -11.53 10.55 -0.44
C CYS A 340 -11.65 11.16 0.96
N ARG A 341 -12.65 10.76 1.74
CA ARG A 341 -12.78 11.20 3.14
C ARG A 341 -11.72 10.58 4.04
N LEU A 342 -11.45 9.27 3.88
CA LEU A 342 -10.48 8.55 4.71
C LEU A 342 -9.03 8.99 4.43
N TYR A 343 -8.64 9.08 3.18
CA TYR A 343 -7.23 9.23 2.79
C TYR A 343 -6.90 10.56 2.11
N GLY A 344 -7.90 11.40 1.87
CA GLY A 344 -7.77 12.60 1.04
C GLY A 344 -7.84 12.30 -0.46
N ARG A 345 -8.36 13.26 -1.23
CA ARG A 345 -8.50 13.14 -2.69
C ARG A 345 -7.15 12.98 -3.40
N GLU A 346 -6.11 13.60 -2.86
CA GLU A 346 -4.76 13.61 -3.43
C GLU A 346 -3.95 12.36 -3.07
N SER A 347 -4.42 11.53 -2.14
CA SER A 347 -3.76 10.28 -1.81
C SER A 347 -3.89 9.25 -2.95
N ARG A 348 -2.96 8.28 -3.00
CA ARG A 348 -3.04 7.14 -3.94
C ARG A 348 -4.40 6.42 -3.86
N TYR A 349 -4.95 6.31 -2.65
CA TYR A 349 -6.22 5.62 -2.41
C TYR A 349 -7.42 6.43 -2.87
N GLY A 350 -7.47 7.74 -2.57
CA GLY A 350 -8.52 8.63 -3.06
C GLY A 350 -8.53 8.73 -4.58
N PHE A 351 -7.36 8.86 -5.17
CA PHE A 351 -7.17 8.93 -6.61
C PHE A 351 -7.70 7.67 -7.34
N LYS A 352 -7.39 6.47 -6.79
CA LYS A 352 -7.94 5.20 -7.31
C LYS A 352 -9.47 5.15 -7.17
N GLY A 353 -10.02 5.68 -6.08
CA GLY A 353 -11.48 5.78 -5.90
C GLY A 353 -12.12 6.66 -6.98
N LEU A 354 -11.58 7.84 -7.20
CA LEU A 354 -12.06 8.77 -8.24
C LEU A 354 -12.01 8.16 -9.64
N LYS A 355 -10.92 7.46 -9.99
CA LYS A 355 -10.78 6.76 -11.26
C LYS A 355 -11.89 5.73 -11.48
N LEU A 356 -12.10 4.83 -10.52
CA LEU A 356 -13.13 3.79 -10.62
C LEU A 356 -14.55 4.39 -10.71
N HIS A 357 -14.82 5.48 -10.01
CA HIS A 357 -16.09 6.20 -10.12
C HIS A 357 -16.26 6.81 -11.52
N ALA A 358 -15.23 7.48 -12.07
CA ALA A 358 -15.26 8.07 -13.39
C ALA A 358 -15.49 7.02 -14.50
N GLU A 359 -14.79 5.88 -14.39
CA GLU A 359 -14.99 4.74 -15.31
C GLU A 359 -16.41 4.18 -15.26
N ALA A 360 -16.98 4.04 -14.06
CA ALA A 360 -18.34 3.55 -13.89
C ALA A 360 -19.39 4.52 -14.47
N GLU A 361 -19.23 5.82 -14.25
CA GLU A 361 -20.10 6.85 -14.83
C GLU A 361 -20.01 6.88 -16.37
N MET A 362 -18.82 6.71 -16.93
CA MET A 362 -18.63 6.58 -18.38
C MET A 362 -19.39 5.36 -18.92
N LEU A 363 -19.28 4.21 -18.26
CA LEU A 363 -19.96 2.97 -18.67
C LEU A 363 -21.49 3.04 -18.51
N ALA A 364 -21.97 3.81 -17.52
CA ALA A 364 -23.40 4.10 -17.36
C ALA A 364 -23.94 5.13 -18.37
N GLY A 365 -23.05 5.76 -19.15
CA GLY A 365 -23.43 6.76 -20.15
C GLY A 365 -23.60 8.18 -19.60
N HIS A 366 -23.23 8.42 -18.35
CA HIS A 366 -23.31 9.73 -17.69
C HIS A 366 -22.12 10.61 -18.04
N TYR A 367 -21.93 10.89 -19.32
CA TYR A 367 -20.75 11.56 -19.87
C TYR A 367 -20.44 12.91 -19.22
N SER A 368 -21.45 13.68 -18.79
CA SER A 368 -21.22 14.97 -18.13
C SER A 368 -20.63 14.83 -16.72
N VAL A 369 -21.03 13.80 -15.98
CA VAL A 369 -20.47 13.48 -14.66
C VAL A 369 -19.05 12.92 -14.83
N ALA A 370 -18.86 11.98 -15.75
CA ALA A 370 -17.57 11.42 -16.08
C ALA A 370 -16.57 12.49 -16.54
N GLU A 371 -16.98 13.45 -17.40
CA GLU A 371 -16.12 14.57 -17.84
C GLU A 371 -15.61 15.41 -16.67
N LYS A 372 -16.49 15.71 -15.72
CA LYS A 372 -16.09 16.46 -14.51
C LYS A 372 -15.08 15.68 -13.68
N LEU A 373 -15.35 14.40 -13.43
CA LEU A 373 -14.45 13.54 -12.65
C LEU A 373 -13.09 13.38 -13.33
N TYR A 374 -13.06 13.10 -14.63
CA TYR A 374 -11.80 12.98 -15.38
C TYR A 374 -11.04 14.31 -15.46
N SER A 375 -11.76 15.45 -15.53
CA SER A 375 -11.15 16.77 -15.42
C SER A 375 -10.45 16.98 -14.08
N ASP A 376 -11.15 16.67 -12.99
CA ASP A 376 -10.60 16.75 -11.62
C ASP A 376 -9.38 15.83 -11.46
N ILE A 377 -9.48 14.59 -11.95
CA ILE A 377 -8.39 13.60 -11.94
C ILE A 377 -7.17 14.12 -12.69
N SER A 378 -7.36 14.71 -13.87
CA SER A 378 -6.27 15.26 -14.68
C SER A 378 -5.54 16.40 -13.95
N GLU A 379 -6.28 17.32 -13.35
CA GLU A 379 -5.71 18.43 -12.58
C GLU A 379 -4.94 17.94 -11.34
N LEU A 380 -5.54 17.02 -10.59
CA LEU A 380 -4.89 16.39 -9.45
C LEU A 380 -3.61 15.65 -9.86
N MET A 381 -3.64 14.92 -10.97
CA MET A 381 -2.47 14.20 -11.47
C MET A 381 -1.32 15.13 -11.82
N ILE A 382 -1.60 16.19 -12.58
CA ILE A 382 -0.61 17.20 -12.96
C ILE A 382 -0.03 17.88 -11.70
N SER A 383 -0.88 18.27 -10.76
CA SER A 383 -0.46 18.87 -9.48
C SER A 383 0.46 17.93 -8.69
N ARG A 384 0.11 16.66 -8.59
CA ARG A 384 0.91 15.66 -7.86
C ARG A 384 2.26 15.40 -8.52
N ILE A 385 2.31 15.27 -9.84
CA ILE A 385 3.58 15.10 -10.55
C ILE A 385 4.49 16.28 -10.25
N LYS A 386 3.98 17.51 -10.38
CA LYS A 386 4.73 18.75 -10.09
C LYS A 386 5.23 18.81 -8.65
N ALA A 387 4.41 18.41 -7.70
CA ALA A 387 4.72 18.46 -6.28
C ALA A 387 5.74 17.39 -5.84
N ARG A 388 5.71 16.20 -6.46
CA ARG A 388 6.47 15.04 -5.97
C ARG A 388 7.74 14.73 -6.73
N MET A 389 7.72 14.83 -8.05
CA MET A 389 8.88 14.47 -8.88
C MET A 389 10.19 15.11 -8.43
N PRO A 390 10.20 16.36 -7.94
CA PRO A 390 11.43 16.97 -7.44
C PRO A 390 12.07 16.26 -6.24
N TYR A 391 11.26 15.56 -5.43
CA TYR A 391 11.72 14.90 -4.20
C TYR A 391 11.97 13.39 -4.38
N LEU A 392 11.64 12.84 -5.55
CA LEU A 392 11.87 11.44 -5.86
C LEU A 392 13.28 11.24 -6.40
N THR A 393 13.94 10.18 -5.92
CA THR A 393 15.22 9.74 -6.49
C THR A 393 15.02 9.23 -7.92
N SER A 394 16.11 9.13 -8.67
CA SER A 394 16.11 8.55 -10.02
C SER A 394 15.55 7.11 -10.05
N GLU A 395 15.69 6.37 -8.95
CA GLU A 395 15.15 5.00 -8.81
C GLU A 395 13.65 4.95 -8.48
N GLU A 396 13.13 5.93 -7.75
CA GLU A 396 11.72 6.00 -7.36
C GLU A 396 10.82 6.55 -8.48
N ARG A 397 11.36 7.40 -9.36
CA ARG A 397 10.61 8.04 -10.45
C ARG A 397 9.90 7.08 -11.39
N PRO A 398 10.52 5.97 -11.87
CA PRO A 398 9.84 5.03 -12.76
C PRO A 398 8.60 4.38 -12.15
N GLY A 399 8.69 3.93 -10.89
CA GLY A 399 7.57 3.33 -10.16
C GLY A 399 6.42 4.32 -9.96
N TYR A 400 6.74 5.55 -9.57
CA TYR A 400 5.77 6.62 -9.39
C TYR A 400 5.04 6.97 -10.70
N LEU A 401 5.77 7.11 -11.81
CA LEU A 401 5.18 7.42 -13.11
C LEU A 401 4.36 6.25 -13.68
N SER A 402 4.74 5.01 -13.40
CA SER A 402 3.94 3.84 -13.80
C SER A 402 2.52 3.88 -13.19
N ASP A 403 2.38 4.31 -11.94
CA ASP A 403 1.07 4.49 -11.31
C ASP A 403 0.26 5.63 -11.98
N MET A 404 0.94 6.66 -12.48
CA MET A 404 0.29 7.77 -13.17
C MET A 404 -0.12 7.42 -14.60
N GLN A 405 0.63 6.56 -15.30
CA GLN A 405 0.33 6.12 -16.66
C GLN A 405 -1.01 5.38 -16.76
N ASP A 406 -1.34 4.54 -15.78
CA ASP A 406 -2.63 3.84 -15.72
C ASP A 406 -3.83 4.81 -15.66
N VAL A 407 -3.65 5.92 -14.95
CA VAL A 407 -4.66 6.98 -14.88
C VAL A 407 -4.70 7.80 -16.15
N ALA A 408 -3.54 8.13 -16.73
CA ALA A 408 -3.46 8.84 -18.01
C ALA A 408 -4.17 8.05 -19.13
N ALA A 409 -3.99 6.72 -19.14
CA ALA A 409 -4.66 5.84 -20.08
C ALA A 409 -6.19 5.92 -19.93
N SER A 410 -6.72 5.91 -18.70
CA SER A 410 -8.16 6.02 -18.44
C SER A 410 -8.76 7.36 -18.90
N VAL A 411 -8.04 8.48 -18.68
CA VAL A 411 -8.44 9.81 -19.18
C VAL A 411 -8.47 9.83 -20.71
N THR A 412 -7.46 9.22 -21.35
CA THR A 412 -7.36 9.15 -22.81
C THR A 412 -8.45 8.27 -23.42
N GLU A 413 -8.76 7.14 -22.79
CA GLU A 413 -9.87 6.26 -23.18
C GLU A 413 -11.19 7.02 -23.15
N PHE A 414 -11.47 7.74 -22.07
CA PHE A 414 -12.68 8.55 -21.96
C PHE A 414 -12.74 9.64 -23.04
N ALA A 415 -11.64 10.35 -23.31
CA ALA A 415 -11.58 11.35 -24.37
C ALA A 415 -11.89 10.74 -25.75
N SER A 416 -11.39 9.53 -26.02
CA SER A 416 -11.66 8.79 -27.25
C SER A 416 -13.11 8.34 -27.37
N VAL A 417 -13.67 7.74 -26.31
CA VAL A 417 -15.05 7.21 -26.30
C VAL A 417 -16.09 8.33 -26.32
N SER A 418 -15.84 9.42 -25.61
CA SER A 418 -16.78 10.55 -25.54
C SER A 418 -16.81 11.37 -26.85
N GLY A 419 -15.70 11.43 -27.58
CA GLY A 419 -15.60 12.14 -28.88
C GLY A 419 -16.06 13.60 -28.74
N ASN A 420 -16.91 14.04 -29.66
CA ASN A 420 -17.42 15.42 -29.68
C ASN A 420 -18.40 15.77 -28.56
N ARG A 421 -18.83 14.79 -27.75
CA ARG A 421 -19.74 15.03 -26.62
C ARG A 421 -19.06 15.78 -25.48
N CYS A 422 -17.76 15.55 -25.29
CA CYS A 422 -16.93 16.10 -24.19
C CYS A 422 -15.62 16.67 -24.76
N SER A 423 -15.71 17.73 -25.56
CA SER A 423 -14.54 18.27 -26.28
C SER A 423 -13.47 18.87 -25.33
N ALA A 424 -13.85 19.32 -24.13
CA ALA A 424 -12.91 19.89 -23.17
C ALA A 424 -11.94 18.84 -22.60
N ILE A 425 -12.36 17.59 -22.48
CA ILE A 425 -11.51 16.53 -21.95
C ILE A 425 -10.38 16.13 -22.90
N SER A 426 -10.58 16.26 -24.21
CA SER A 426 -9.55 15.94 -25.20
C SER A 426 -8.29 16.79 -25.00
N ARG A 427 -8.46 18.08 -24.68
CA ARG A 427 -7.33 18.96 -24.35
C ARG A 427 -6.62 18.50 -23.07
N LYS A 428 -7.38 18.21 -22.02
CA LYS A 428 -6.82 17.72 -20.75
C LYS A 428 -6.11 16.37 -20.89
N ALA A 429 -6.67 15.46 -21.69
CA ALA A 429 -6.02 14.19 -22.01
C ALA A 429 -4.68 14.41 -22.71
N TYR A 430 -4.61 15.39 -23.60
CA TYR A 430 -3.35 15.76 -24.25
C TYR A 430 -2.38 16.42 -23.29
N ASP A 431 -2.81 17.30 -22.39
CA ASP A 431 -1.97 17.92 -21.37
C ASP A 431 -1.37 16.85 -20.43
N VAL A 432 -2.19 15.86 -20.01
CA VAL A 432 -1.74 14.72 -19.23
C VAL A 432 -0.72 13.87 -19.98
N HIS A 433 -0.96 13.63 -21.27
CA HIS A 433 -0.02 12.92 -22.14
C HIS A 433 1.32 13.67 -22.26
N LEU A 434 1.28 14.97 -22.56
CA LEU A 434 2.49 15.80 -22.62
C LEU A 434 3.28 15.77 -21.30
N MET A 435 2.57 15.81 -20.17
CA MET A 435 3.18 15.77 -18.85
C MET A 435 3.86 14.42 -18.55
N THR A 436 3.30 13.31 -19.04
CA THR A 436 3.81 11.95 -18.75
C THR A 436 4.75 11.43 -19.81
N LYS A 437 4.64 11.96 -21.03
CA LYS A 437 5.47 11.57 -22.18
C LYS A 437 6.91 11.98 -21.94
N ASP A 438 7.79 11.01 -22.09
CA ASP A 438 9.25 11.23 -22.01
C ASP A 438 9.76 11.92 -20.72
N LEU A 439 8.92 12.01 -19.66
CA LEU A 439 9.26 12.70 -18.43
C LEU A 439 10.53 12.14 -17.78
N LEU A 440 10.75 10.83 -17.83
CA LEU A 440 11.98 10.19 -17.35
C LEU A 440 13.19 10.57 -18.21
N LEU A 441 13.07 10.37 -19.54
CA LEU A 441 14.14 10.69 -20.49
C LEU A 441 14.49 12.17 -20.48
N ALA A 442 13.48 13.02 -20.42
CA ALA A 442 13.67 14.46 -20.38
C ALA A 442 14.30 14.93 -19.07
N SER A 443 13.97 14.28 -17.95
CA SER A 443 14.62 14.54 -16.65
C SER A 443 16.10 14.11 -16.67
N GLU A 444 16.42 12.94 -17.19
CA GLU A 444 17.80 12.45 -17.32
C GLU A 444 18.61 13.28 -18.33
N ARG A 445 18.02 13.59 -19.47
CA ARG A 445 18.64 14.43 -20.50
C ARG A 445 18.90 15.85 -20.00
N SER A 446 17.95 16.46 -19.29
CA SER A 446 18.11 17.78 -18.71
C SER A 446 19.26 17.83 -17.68
N VAL A 447 19.38 16.79 -16.83
CA VAL A 447 20.51 16.67 -15.91
C VAL A 447 21.82 16.54 -16.70
N ALA A 448 21.87 15.64 -17.70
CA ALA A 448 23.04 15.45 -18.53
C ALA A 448 23.44 16.73 -19.29
N GLU A 449 22.51 17.42 -19.95
CA GLU A 449 22.75 18.67 -20.65
C GLU A 449 23.32 19.77 -19.72
N LYS A 450 22.80 19.89 -18.50
CA LYS A 450 23.30 20.84 -17.52
C LYS A 450 24.68 20.45 -17.01
N VAL A 451 24.89 19.16 -16.73
CA VAL A 451 26.21 18.67 -16.28
C VAL A 451 27.28 18.90 -17.33
N PHE A 452 27.00 18.51 -18.58
CA PHE A 452 27.99 18.63 -19.67
C PHE A 452 28.09 20.05 -20.25
N GLY A 453 27.05 20.86 -20.11
CA GLY A 453 27.04 22.28 -20.46
C GLY A 453 27.60 23.23 -19.37
N SER A 454 27.83 22.71 -18.16
CA SER A 454 28.36 23.50 -17.05
C SER A 454 29.89 23.58 -17.11
N ASP A 455 30.43 24.78 -16.92
CA ASP A 455 31.87 24.98 -16.71
C ASP A 455 32.30 24.72 -15.26
N ASP A 456 31.33 24.52 -14.35
CA ASP A 456 31.58 24.26 -12.94
C ASP A 456 32.07 22.80 -12.74
N PRO A 457 33.30 22.60 -12.26
CA PRO A 457 33.85 21.27 -12.02
C PRO A 457 33.11 20.52 -10.90
N GLU A 458 32.43 21.24 -9.97
CA GLU A 458 31.67 20.62 -8.87
C GLU A 458 30.45 19.90 -9.41
N VAL A 459 29.74 20.44 -10.40
CA VAL A 459 28.59 19.82 -11.07
C VAL A 459 28.97 18.48 -11.70
N ARG A 460 30.09 18.45 -12.44
CA ARG A 460 30.59 17.22 -13.08
C ARG A 460 31.04 16.19 -12.05
N ALA A 461 31.73 16.62 -10.99
CA ALA A 461 32.18 15.73 -9.92
C ALA A 461 30.98 15.11 -9.19
N ALA A 462 29.92 15.87 -8.91
CA ALA A 462 28.69 15.37 -8.30
C ALA A 462 28.00 14.32 -9.19
N TYR A 463 27.94 14.55 -10.49
CA TYR A 463 27.36 13.61 -11.44
C TYR A 463 28.13 12.28 -11.50
N TYR A 464 29.45 12.33 -11.64
CA TYR A 464 30.26 11.12 -11.67
C TYR A 464 30.21 10.36 -10.34
N LYS A 465 30.11 11.07 -9.21
CA LYS A 465 29.90 10.45 -7.91
C LYS A 465 28.55 9.74 -7.84
N PHE A 466 27.49 10.37 -8.35
CA PHE A 466 26.15 9.76 -8.43
C PHE A 466 26.17 8.47 -9.26
N ILE A 467 26.76 8.51 -10.47
CA ILE A 467 26.86 7.32 -11.34
C ILE A 467 27.64 6.19 -10.65
N ALA A 468 28.80 6.50 -10.06
CA ALA A 468 29.61 5.49 -9.36
C ALA A 468 28.89 4.84 -8.19
N LEU A 469 28.09 5.61 -7.44
CA LEU A 469 27.31 5.10 -6.32
C LEU A 469 26.12 4.24 -6.80
N ARG A 470 25.47 4.61 -7.90
CA ARG A 470 24.41 3.82 -8.52
C ARG A 470 24.95 2.46 -8.98
N ASP A 471 26.07 2.45 -9.68
CA ASP A 471 26.70 1.23 -10.17
C ASP A 471 27.15 0.34 -8.99
N LYS A 472 27.72 0.94 -7.94
CA LYS A 472 28.09 0.22 -6.70
C LYS A 472 26.87 -0.39 -6.02
N LEU A 473 25.75 0.32 -5.96
CA LEU A 473 24.52 -0.23 -5.38
C LEU A 473 24.01 -1.44 -6.18
N ALA A 474 24.01 -1.33 -7.52
CA ALA A 474 23.62 -2.44 -8.39
C ALA A 474 24.52 -3.67 -8.21
N GLU A 475 25.84 -3.49 -8.04
CA GLU A 475 26.78 -4.59 -7.74
C GLU A 475 26.50 -5.24 -6.38
N LEU A 476 26.26 -4.44 -5.34
CA LEU A 476 25.94 -4.95 -3.99
C LEU A 476 24.60 -5.73 -3.98
N GLU A 477 23.60 -5.25 -4.70
CA GLU A 477 22.32 -5.94 -4.85
C GLU A 477 22.48 -7.28 -5.62
N ALA A 478 23.24 -7.28 -6.71
CA ALA A 478 23.51 -8.48 -7.50
C ALA A 478 24.32 -9.53 -6.73
N SER A 479 25.25 -9.11 -5.86
CA SER A 479 26.08 -9.99 -5.03
C SER A 479 25.42 -10.46 -3.75
N ALA A 480 24.16 -10.09 -3.50
CA ALA A 480 23.45 -10.34 -2.24
C ALA A 480 24.27 -9.90 -1.00
N ALA A 481 24.94 -8.75 -1.10
CA ALA A 481 25.76 -8.18 -0.03
C ALA A 481 24.94 -7.94 1.25
N ASP A 482 25.65 -7.72 2.36
CA ASP A 482 25.03 -7.42 3.65
C ASP A 482 24.15 -6.15 3.60
N ILE A 483 23.08 -6.17 4.38
CA ILE A 483 22.09 -5.09 4.46
C ILE A 483 22.75 -3.75 4.80
N VAL A 484 23.72 -3.76 5.72
CA VAL A 484 24.43 -2.54 6.13
C VAL A 484 25.16 -1.91 4.93
N GLN A 485 25.78 -2.73 4.08
CA GLN A 485 26.46 -2.24 2.87
C GLN A 485 25.47 -1.70 1.84
N ILE A 486 24.34 -2.39 1.63
CA ILE A 486 23.28 -1.95 0.73
C ILE A 486 22.64 -0.66 1.24
N ALA A 487 22.30 -0.59 2.53
CA ALA A 487 21.71 0.59 3.16
C ALA A 487 22.64 1.81 3.08
N GLU A 488 23.95 1.61 3.32
CA GLU A 488 24.96 2.67 3.20
C GLU A 488 25.09 3.16 1.75
N ALA A 489 25.12 2.24 0.77
CA ALA A 489 25.17 2.60 -0.64
C ALA A 489 23.91 3.37 -1.08
N CYS A 490 22.72 2.96 -0.63
CA CYS A 490 21.47 3.69 -0.86
C CYS A 490 21.52 5.11 -0.30
N ARG A 491 22.03 5.28 0.94
CA ARG A 491 22.18 6.59 1.58
C ARG A 491 23.12 7.52 0.81
N GLN A 492 24.27 6.98 0.43
CA GLN A 492 25.26 7.73 -0.33
C GLN A 492 24.69 8.15 -1.69
N LEU A 493 23.97 7.26 -2.37
CA LEU A 493 23.30 7.52 -3.65
C LEU A 493 22.23 8.60 -3.49
N HIS A 494 21.36 8.50 -2.50
CA HIS A 494 20.31 9.48 -2.22
C HIS A 494 20.91 10.87 -1.93
N SER A 495 21.95 10.93 -1.07
CA SER A 495 22.65 12.19 -0.78
C SER A 495 23.32 12.79 -2.02
N ALA A 496 23.90 11.96 -2.88
CA ALA A 496 24.50 12.40 -4.14
C ALA A 496 23.46 12.88 -5.15
N ASP A 497 22.28 12.25 -5.22
CA ASP A 497 21.16 12.66 -6.08
C ASP A 497 20.59 14.02 -5.65
N ILE A 498 20.39 14.23 -4.33
CA ILE A 498 19.99 15.53 -3.79
C ILE A 498 21.01 16.61 -4.15
N LYS A 499 22.29 16.35 -3.88
CA LYS A 499 23.35 17.32 -4.18
C LYS A 499 23.43 17.64 -5.67
N LEU A 500 23.30 16.65 -6.54
CA LEU A 500 23.27 16.83 -7.99
C LEU A 500 22.05 17.65 -8.42
N SER A 501 20.89 17.39 -7.83
CA SER A 501 19.65 18.13 -8.07
C SER A 501 19.77 19.60 -7.64
N GLU A 502 20.41 19.88 -6.51
CA GLU A 502 20.68 21.24 -6.04
C GLU A 502 21.64 22.01 -6.98
N LEU A 503 22.74 21.38 -7.39
CA LEU A 503 23.75 21.98 -8.27
C LEU A 503 23.24 22.19 -9.70
N THR A 504 22.41 21.25 -10.22
CA THR A 504 21.84 21.39 -11.57
C THR A 504 20.61 22.30 -11.59
N GLY A 505 20.10 22.67 -10.41
CA GLY A 505 18.90 23.47 -10.22
C GLY A 505 17.63 22.75 -10.67
N MET A 506 16.76 22.41 -9.74
CA MET A 506 15.45 21.77 -10.00
C MET A 506 14.53 22.61 -10.92
N THR A 507 14.95 23.82 -11.31
CA THR A 507 14.26 24.71 -12.25
C THR A 507 14.03 24.08 -13.63
N ALA A 508 14.80 23.05 -14.02
CA ALA A 508 14.55 22.35 -15.27
C ALA A 508 13.26 21.52 -15.22
N PHE A 509 12.98 20.88 -14.08
CA PHE A 509 11.75 20.12 -13.93
C PHE A 509 10.51 21.04 -13.95
N SER A 510 10.58 22.20 -13.27
CA SER A 510 9.50 23.19 -13.29
C SER A 510 9.26 23.80 -14.69
N SER A 511 10.29 23.93 -15.51
CA SER A 511 10.15 24.42 -16.88
C SER A 511 9.54 23.37 -17.83
N MET A 512 9.87 22.09 -17.63
CA MET A 512 9.30 20.98 -18.41
C MET A 512 7.87 20.65 -18.00
N ALA A 513 7.56 20.75 -16.72
CA ALA A 513 6.19 20.58 -16.19
C ALA A 513 5.24 21.72 -16.59
N SER A 514 5.68 22.69 -17.36
CA SER A 514 4.87 23.80 -17.89
C SER A 514 4.43 23.61 -19.34
N VAL A 515 4.85 22.55 -20.03
CA VAL A 515 4.41 22.28 -21.41
C VAL A 515 3.00 21.70 -21.38
N ASP A 516 2.07 22.44 -21.96
CA ASP A 516 0.67 22.09 -22.13
C ASP A 516 0.24 22.27 -23.61
N SER A 517 -0.98 21.91 -23.91
CA SER A 517 -1.54 22.03 -25.26
C SER A 517 -1.55 23.46 -25.80
N ASP A 518 -1.69 24.46 -24.93
CA ASP A 518 -1.66 25.86 -25.34
C ASP A 518 -0.24 26.31 -25.70
N THR A 519 0.75 25.86 -24.94
CA THR A 519 2.19 26.08 -25.24
C THR A 519 2.57 25.47 -26.59
N VAL A 520 2.15 24.22 -26.83
CA VAL A 520 2.39 23.52 -28.10
C VAL A 520 1.69 24.23 -29.26
N SER A 521 0.41 24.59 -29.09
CA SER A 521 -0.36 25.30 -30.10
C SER A 521 0.24 26.67 -30.44
N GLY A 522 0.72 27.41 -29.42
CA GLY A 522 1.38 28.70 -29.60
C GLY A 522 2.74 28.64 -30.32
N ALA A 523 3.39 27.47 -30.33
CA ALA A 523 4.66 27.26 -31.02
C ALA A 523 4.48 26.91 -32.52
N LEU A 524 3.28 26.52 -32.95
CA LEU A 524 2.98 26.20 -34.34
C LEU A 524 2.79 27.47 -35.16
N LYS A 525 3.32 27.49 -36.39
CA LYS A 525 3.10 28.56 -37.37
C LYS A 525 1.77 28.37 -38.09
N ASP A 526 1.30 29.44 -38.75
CA ASP A 526 0.08 29.37 -39.56
C ASP A 526 0.17 28.25 -40.63
N GLY A 527 -0.76 27.34 -40.60
CA GLY A 527 -0.82 26.19 -41.51
C GLY A 527 -0.01 24.96 -41.06
N GLU A 528 0.70 25.02 -39.95
CA GLU A 528 1.35 23.83 -39.36
C GLU A 528 0.36 23.03 -38.50
N VAL A 529 0.47 21.71 -38.55
CA VAL A 529 -0.29 20.76 -37.74
C VAL A 529 0.67 19.79 -37.08
N LEU A 530 0.58 19.67 -35.78
CA LEU A 530 1.26 18.61 -35.05
C LEU A 530 0.33 17.39 -34.95
N VAL A 531 0.83 16.23 -35.34
CA VAL A 531 0.15 14.94 -35.14
C VAL A 531 0.96 14.15 -34.13
N ASP A 532 0.38 13.94 -32.97
CA ASP A 532 0.94 13.08 -31.92
C ASP A 532 0.07 11.84 -31.75
N MET A 533 0.70 10.65 -31.71
CA MET A 533 0.00 9.38 -31.55
C MET A 533 0.09 8.95 -30.11
N ILE A 534 -1.06 8.75 -29.49
CA ILE A 534 -1.16 8.26 -28.12
C ILE A 534 -1.63 6.82 -28.18
N ASP A 535 -0.77 5.90 -27.75
CA ASP A 535 -1.14 4.50 -27.53
C ASP A 535 -1.57 4.30 -26.08
N TYR A 536 -2.71 3.67 -25.87
CA TYR A 536 -3.24 3.36 -24.54
C TYR A 536 -3.93 2.00 -24.56
N PRO A 537 -3.78 1.20 -23.47
CA PRO A 537 -4.52 -0.04 -23.36
C PRO A 537 -6.02 0.27 -23.25
N SER A 538 -6.80 -0.14 -24.20
CA SER A 538 -8.27 -0.05 -24.08
C SER A 538 -8.71 -1.01 -22.99
N GLY A 539 -9.45 -0.52 -22.01
CA GLY A 539 -10.03 -1.30 -20.91
C GLY A 539 -11.16 -2.23 -21.39
N GLY A 540 -10.91 -2.96 -22.46
CA GLY A 540 -11.84 -3.91 -23.05
C GLY A 540 -11.88 -5.21 -22.24
N GLY A 541 -12.98 -5.42 -21.51
CA GLY A 541 -13.36 -6.68 -20.96
C GLY A 541 -13.62 -6.67 -19.47
#